data_e3e0ea2e53b7cc844ebb59585e60f702
#
_entry.id   e3e0ea2e53b7cc844ebb59585e60f702
#
_cell.length_a   1.000
_cell.length_b   1.000
_cell.length_c   1.000
_cell.angle_alpha   90.00
_cell.angle_beta   90.00
_cell.angle_gamma   90.00
#
_symmetry.space_group_name_H-M   'P 1'
#
loop_
_entity.id
_entity.type
_entity.pdbx_description
1 polymer ?
#
loop_
_entity_poly.entity_id
_entity_poly.type
_entity_poly.pdbx_seq_one_letter_code
_entity_poly.pdbx_strand_id
1 'polypeptide(L)'
;VSKFLFAVFLIFLSCQIKAIEVIDLYQYKILVSDKTRQSRLTASRDALFKVLIKVSGRIIDKSSPAFRKAIRNIPAYMLKYEYSDGANNQQFLVIKFEANKVNQLLESVGQPIWGNRRPLVALWLAVEDELQRELVTQDSFPQIEQLLSDKSTRRGLPLVIPLLDLEDRQIVSVTDVWANFSEPVNLASQRYNAERIVTARLYVNINNNTWQLDWRFSDESQFAVNELVGDKQQIVGQMIDDVADKLSIEYAVKALNFNNDGLFNITIVGINNFTKLELVKRRLLSLSVIDAVTLKVVKDNKFYMQLKLSGNELDLSKALHLDSAFIRLFDPLASEKENPKNEYRWVGLK
;
A
#
# COMPACT_ATOMS: atom_id res chain seq x y z
N VAL A 1 26.84 4.48 37.22
CA VAL A 1 25.72 3.52 37.00
C VAL A 1 24.50 4.23 36.41
N SER A 2 24.12 5.42 36.92
CA SER A 2 22.94 6.20 36.45
C SER A 2 23.03 6.66 35.00
N LYS A 3 24.22 7.09 34.53
CA LYS A 3 24.42 7.54 33.14
C LYS A 3 24.40 6.37 32.14
N PHE A 4 24.74 5.17 32.57
CA PHE A 4 24.69 3.95 31.74
C PHE A 4 23.25 3.43 31.55
N LEU A 5 22.42 3.54 32.60
CA LEU A 5 20.98 3.21 32.53
C LEU A 5 20.20 4.17 31.61
N PHE A 6 20.58 5.45 31.55
CA PHE A 6 19.94 6.44 30.67
C PHE A 6 20.29 6.21 29.20
N ALA A 7 21.52 5.78 28.90
CA ALA A 7 21.94 5.42 27.54
C ALA A 7 21.27 4.15 27.04
N VAL A 8 20.99 3.17 27.90
CA VAL A 8 20.28 1.94 27.55
C VAL A 8 18.79 2.20 27.30
N PHE A 9 18.16 3.18 27.97
CA PHE A 9 16.76 3.55 27.77
C PHE A 9 16.53 4.28 26.45
N LEU A 10 17.52 5.03 25.94
CA LEU A 10 17.45 5.72 24.63
C LEU A 10 17.52 4.77 23.43
N ILE A 11 18.03 3.54 23.60
CA ILE A 11 18.12 2.55 22.50
C ILE A 11 16.78 1.85 22.24
N PHE A 12 15.80 1.95 23.15
CA PHE A 12 14.48 1.31 23.01
C PHE A 12 13.42 2.15 22.28
N LEU A 13 13.71 3.41 21.91
CA LEU A 13 12.82 4.24 21.07
C LEU A 13 13.10 4.10 19.57
N SER A 14 13.45 2.92 19.08
CA SER A 14 13.39 2.65 17.65
C SER A 14 11.92 2.56 17.24
N CYS A 15 11.41 3.65 16.73
CA CYS A 15 10.10 3.75 16.09
C CYS A 15 10.01 2.67 15.00
N GLN A 16 9.20 1.64 15.21
CA GLN A 16 9.10 0.51 14.30
C GLN A 16 8.08 0.82 13.25
N ILE A 17 8.55 1.26 12.09
CA ILE A 17 7.76 1.42 10.88
C ILE A 17 7.18 0.05 10.53
N LYS A 18 5.85 -0.08 10.56
CA LYS A 18 5.13 -1.28 10.14
C LYS A 18 4.41 -0.98 8.84
N ALA A 19 5.01 -1.33 7.71
CA ALA A 19 4.23 -1.41 6.48
C ALA A 19 3.10 -2.43 6.66
N ILE A 20 1.90 -2.07 6.28
CA ILE A 20 0.73 -2.94 6.38
C ILE A 20 0.73 -3.88 5.18
N GLU A 21 0.68 -5.19 5.45
CA GLU A 21 0.48 -6.19 4.42
C GLU A 21 -1.00 -6.20 4.02
N VAL A 22 -1.29 -5.91 2.75
CA VAL A 22 -2.65 -6.01 2.21
C VAL A 22 -3.04 -7.48 2.15
N ILE A 23 -3.85 -7.89 3.12
CA ILE A 23 -4.44 -9.22 3.17
C ILE A 23 -5.43 -9.32 2.00
N ASP A 24 -5.50 -10.48 1.34
CA ASP A 24 -6.48 -10.76 0.27
C ASP A 24 -6.35 -9.86 -0.98
N LEU A 25 -5.11 -9.53 -1.37
CA LEU A 25 -4.84 -8.75 -2.58
C LEU A 25 -5.52 -9.36 -3.83
N TYR A 26 -5.53 -10.69 -3.95
CA TYR A 26 -6.11 -11.44 -5.07
C TYR A 26 -7.56 -11.88 -4.82
N GLN A 27 -8.25 -11.26 -3.87
CA GLN A 27 -9.62 -11.56 -3.51
C GLN A 27 -10.51 -10.34 -3.76
N TYR A 28 -11.76 -10.61 -4.17
CA TYR A 28 -12.77 -9.56 -4.31
C TYR A 28 -14.14 -10.05 -3.83
N LYS A 29 -14.87 -9.16 -3.15
CA LYS A 29 -16.25 -9.37 -2.70
C LYS A 29 -17.18 -8.55 -3.59
N ILE A 30 -18.13 -9.20 -4.26
CA ILE A 30 -19.03 -8.56 -5.21
C ILE A 30 -20.48 -8.96 -4.91
N LEU A 31 -21.40 -8.00 -5.02
CA LEU A 31 -22.83 -8.24 -4.87
C LEU A 31 -23.34 -9.12 -6.03
N VAL A 32 -24.21 -10.09 -5.73
CA VAL A 32 -24.87 -10.95 -6.71
C VAL A 32 -26.37 -10.98 -6.46
N SER A 33 -27.14 -11.13 -7.54
CA SER A 33 -28.60 -11.23 -7.49
C SER A 33 -29.06 -12.60 -7.00
N ASP A 34 -28.31 -13.65 -7.34
CA ASP A 34 -28.65 -15.05 -7.05
C ASP A 34 -27.40 -15.95 -7.04
N LYS A 35 -27.57 -17.23 -6.68
CA LYS A 35 -26.49 -18.24 -6.64
C LYS A 35 -26.38 -19.08 -7.92
N THR A 36 -27.01 -18.68 -9.01
CA THR A 36 -26.94 -19.42 -10.26
C THR A 36 -25.53 -19.44 -10.85
N ARG A 37 -25.26 -20.42 -11.70
CA ARG A 37 -23.98 -20.50 -12.41
C ARG A 37 -23.72 -19.27 -13.27
N GLN A 38 -24.75 -18.74 -13.92
CA GLN A 38 -24.64 -17.60 -14.81
C GLN A 38 -24.27 -16.34 -14.03
N SER A 39 -25.01 -16.01 -12.98
CA SER A 39 -24.73 -14.87 -12.08
C SER A 39 -23.31 -14.97 -11.50
N ARG A 40 -22.90 -16.17 -11.04
CA ARG A 40 -21.54 -16.38 -10.55
C ARG A 40 -20.47 -16.10 -11.60
N LEU A 41 -20.63 -16.62 -12.84
CA LEU A 41 -19.65 -16.37 -13.92
C LEU A 41 -19.56 -14.91 -14.31
N THR A 42 -20.68 -14.20 -14.38
CA THR A 42 -20.71 -12.76 -14.67
C THR A 42 -20.02 -11.97 -13.56
N ALA A 43 -20.39 -12.21 -12.30
CA ALA A 43 -19.76 -11.58 -11.14
C ALA A 43 -18.25 -11.90 -11.06
N SER A 44 -17.85 -13.13 -11.41
CA SER A 44 -16.42 -13.51 -11.41
C SER A 44 -15.59 -12.74 -12.45
N ARG A 45 -16.17 -12.43 -13.62
CA ARG A 45 -15.51 -11.61 -14.65
C ARG A 45 -15.27 -10.18 -14.15
N ASP A 46 -16.29 -9.59 -13.53
CA ASP A 46 -16.19 -8.25 -12.95
C ASP A 46 -15.22 -8.23 -11.76
N ALA A 47 -15.25 -9.24 -10.91
CA ALA A 47 -14.33 -9.40 -9.80
C ALA A 47 -12.87 -9.54 -10.27
N LEU A 48 -12.60 -10.32 -11.33
CA LEU A 48 -11.25 -10.42 -11.90
C LEU A 48 -10.76 -9.06 -12.36
N PHE A 49 -11.60 -8.29 -13.06
CA PHE A 49 -11.23 -6.95 -13.49
C PHE A 49 -10.87 -6.03 -12.31
N LYS A 50 -11.66 -6.07 -11.23
CA LYS A 50 -11.38 -5.30 -10.01
C LYS A 50 -10.08 -5.75 -9.32
N VAL A 51 -9.80 -7.05 -9.30
CA VAL A 51 -8.53 -7.59 -8.78
C VAL A 51 -7.35 -7.14 -9.64
N LEU A 52 -7.46 -7.15 -10.96
CA LEU A 52 -6.40 -6.66 -11.84
C LEU A 52 -6.07 -5.19 -11.58
N ILE A 53 -7.08 -4.32 -11.40
CA ILE A 53 -6.87 -2.92 -11.01
C ILE A 53 -6.21 -2.84 -9.62
N LYS A 54 -6.69 -3.63 -8.67
CA LYS A 54 -6.14 -3.67 -7.31
C LYS A 54 -4.68 -4.10 -7.30
N VAL A 55 -4.32 -5.12 -8.09
CA VAL A 55 -2.95 -5.67 -8.17
C VAL A 55 -2.03 -4.78 -8.99
N SER A 56 -2.48 -4.20 -10.10
CA SER A 56 -1.64 -3.30 -10.90
C SER A 56 -1.52 -1.89 -10.31
N GLY A 57 -2.49 -1.50 -9.48
CA GLY A 57 -2.65 -0.13 -9.01
C GLY A 57 -3.11 0.84 -10.10
N ARG A 58 -3.46 0.36 -11.30
CA ARG A 58 -3.82 1.19 -12.47
C ARG A 58 -5.09 0.73 -13.15
N ILE A 59 -5.73 1.65 -13.85
CA ILE A 59 -6.86 1.33 -14.72
C ILE A 59 -6.36 0.50 -15.91
N ILE A 60 -7.03 -0.61 -16.19
CA ILE A 60 -6.66 -1.56 -17.24
C ILE A 60 -7.60 -1.41 -18.41
N ASP A 61 -7.04 -1.44 -19.63
CA ASP A 61 -7.83 -1.48 -20.85
C ASP A 61 -8.51 -2.85 -21.03
N LYS A 62 -9.83 -2.87 -20.95
CA LYS A 62 -10.66 -4.06 -21.16
C LYS A 62 -10.64 -4.57 -22.61
N SER A 63 -10.18 -3.78 -23.56
CA SER A 63 -10.16 -4.13 -24.98
C SER A 63 -8.98 -5.05 -25.35
N SER A 64 -7.98 -5.20 -24.49
CA SER A 64 -6.82 -6.04 -24.70
C SER A 64 -7.20 -7.49 -25.06
N PRO A 65 -6.61 -8.09 -26.13
CA PRO A 65 -6.89 -9.47 -26.52
C PRO A 65 -6.60 -10.49 -25.41
N ALA A 66 -5.52 -10.28 -24.63
CA ALA A 66 -5.16 -11.15 -23.51
C ALA A 66 -6.23 -11.11 -22.43
N PHE A 67 -6.73 -9.91 -22.10
CA PHE A 67 -7.81 -9.74 -21.13
C PHE A 67 -9.11 -10.40 -21.58
N ARG A 68 -9.52 -10.21 -22.86
CA ARG A 68 -10.70 -10.86 -23.42
C ARG A 68 -10.59 -12.40 -23.42
N LYS A 69 -9.39 -12.95 -23.62
CA LYS A 69 -9.13 -14.39 -23.51
C LYS A 69 -9.30 -14.88 -22.07
N ALA A 70 -8.77 -14.13 -21.08
CA ALA A 70 -8.91 -14.46 -19.67
C ALA A 70 -10.39 -14.48 -19.22
N ILE A 71 -11.17 -13.47 -19.60
CA ILE A 71 -12.61 -13.40 -19.27
C ILE A 71 -13.41 -14.57 -19.86
N ARG A 72 -13.07 -15.05 -21.06
CA ARG A 72 -13.72 -16.24 -21.65
C ARG A 72 -13.45 -17.52 -20.88
N ASN A 73 -12.29 -17.61 -20.23
CA ASN A 73 -11.88 -18.77 -19.45
C ASN A 73 -11.73 -18.44 -17.94
N ILE A 74 -12.69 -17.69 -17.38
CA ILE A 74 -12.63 -17.23 -15.98
C ILE A 74 -12.44 -18.36 -14.97
N PRO A 75 -13.01 -19.57 -15.11
CA PRO A 75 -12.79 -20.66 -14.16
C PRO A 75 -11.32 -21.03 -13.97
N ALA A 76 -10.47 -20.85 -14.99
CA ALA A 76 -9.05 -21.15 -14.89
C ALA A 76 -8.29 -20.20 -13.96
N TYR A 77 -8.83 -19.01 -13.72
CA TYR A 77 -8.24 -17.99 -12.83
C TYR A 77 -8.74 -18.11 -11.38
N MET A 78 -9.88 -18.78 -11.16
CA MET A 78 -10.50 -18.91 -9.84
C MET A 78 -9.77 -19.98 -9.02
N LEU A 79 -9.29 -19.61 -7.81
CA LEU A 79 -8.76 -20.55 -6.84
C LEU A 79 -9.86 -21.13 -5.97
N LYS A 80 -10.71 -20.27 -5.42
CA LYS A 80 -11.90 -20.64 -4.63
C LYS A 80 -12.95 -19.52 -4.69
N TYR A 81 -14.18 -19.89 -4.34
CA TYR A 81 -15.25 -18.92 -4.12
C TYR A 81 -16.15 -19.36 -2.97
N GLU A 82 -16.80 -18.39 -2.35
CA GLU A 82 -17.80 -18.62 -1.32
C GLU A 82 -18.90 -17.55 -1.40
N TYR A 83 -20.08 -17.87 -0.89
CA TYR A 83 -21.15 -16.90 -0.75
C TYR A 83 -21.20 -16.39 0.68
N SER A 84 -21.40 -15.11 0.86
CA SER A 84 -21.62 -14.49 2.17
C SER A 84 -22.89 -13.64 2.14
N ASP A 85 -23.66 -13.71 3.20
CA ASP A 85 -24.83 -12.85 3.36
C ASP A 85 -24.40 -11.50 3.92
N GLY A 86 -25.08 -10.44 3.49
CA GLY A 86 -24.92 -9.07 3.97
C GLY A 86 -26.18 -8.58 4.67
N ALA A 87 -26.16 -7.30 5.07
CA ALA A 87 -27.35 -6.64 5.60
C ALA A 87 -28.46 -6.59 4.52
N ASN A 88 -29.73 -6.49 4.95
CA ASN A 88 -30.89 -6.34 4.06
C ASN A 88 -31.02 -7.46 2.99
N ASN A 89 -30.78 -8.72 3.35
CA ASN A 89 -30.85 -9.87 2.45
C ASN A 89 -29.93 -9.77 1.21
N GLN A 90 -28.91 -8.92 1.26
CA GLN A 90 -27.93 -8.88 0.20
C GLN A 90 -27.07 -10.13 0.18
N GLN A 91 -26.79 -10.65 -1.01
CA GLN A 91 -25.88 -11.76 -1.21
C GLN A 91 -24.61 -11.29 -1.88
N PHE A 92 -23.48 -11.72 -1.33
CA PHE A 92 -22.17 -11.44 -1.91
C PHE A 92 -21.49 -12.74 -2.33
N LEU A 93 -20.76 -12.64 -3.43
CA LEU A 93 -19.83 -13.66 -3.87
C LEU A 93 -18.42 -13.17 -3.55
N VAL A 94 -17.70 -13.93 -2.74
CA VAL A 94 -16.28 -13.70 -2.43
C VAL A 94 -15.46 -14.65 -3.28
N ILE A 95 -14.58 -14.12 -4.11
CA ILE A 95 -13.78 -14.90 -5.05
C ILE A 95 -12.31 -14.63 -4.81
N LYS A 96 -11.54 -15.70 -4.61
CA LYS A 96 -10.09 -15.67 -4.59
C LYS A 96 -9.54 -16.20 -5.91
N PHE A 97 -8.65 -15.43 -6.52
CA PHE A 97 -8.00 -15.77 -7.78
C PHE A 97 -6.60 -16.33 -7.55
N GLU A 98 -6.13 -17.10 -8.53
CA GLU A 98 -4.78 -17.66 -8.53
C GLU A 98 -3.77 -16.53 -8.81
N ALA A 99 -2.92 -16.21 -7.82
CA ALA A 99 -2.02 -15.06 -7.87
C ALA A 99 -1.08 -15.10 -9.09
N ASN A 100 -0.45 -16.27 -9.35
CA ASN A 100 0.48 -16.43 -10.46
C ASN A 100 -0.19 -16.16 -11.81
N LYS A 101 -1.43 -16.61 -12.00
CA LYS A 101 -2.16 -16.38 -13.27
C LYS A 101 -2.59 -14.93 -13.44
N VAL A 102 -2.97 -14.26 -12.36
CA VAL A 102 -3.28 -12.83 -12.35
C VAL A 102 -2.04 -12.02 -12.73
N ASN A 103 -0.89 -12.32 -12.10
CA ASN A 103 0.36 -11.65 -12.38
C ASN A 103 0.83 -11.87 -13.82
N GLN A 104 0.84 -13.12 -14.31
CA GLN A 104 1.17 -13.42 -15.70
C GLN A 104 0.25 -12.70 -16.71
N LEU A 105 -1.03 -12.54 -16.38
CA LEU A 105 -1.94 -11.77 -17.23
C LEU A 105 -1.55 -10.28 -17.27
N LEU A 106 -1.25 -9.67 -16.11
CA LEU A 106 -0.77 -8.28 -16.03
C LEU A 106 0.53 -8.08 -16.81
N GLU A 107 1.50 -8.95 -16.61
CA GLU A 107 2.78 -8.93 -17.33
C GLU A 107 2.58 -9.05 -18.86
N SER A 108 1.69 -9.96 -19.30
CA SER A 108 1.40 -10.17 -20.73
C SER A 108 0.83 -8.95 -21.44
N VAL A 109 0.27 -8.01 -20.69
CA VAL A 109 -0.26 -6.73 -21.21
C VAL A 109 0.61 -5.52 -20.80
N GLY A 110 1.82 -5.79 -20.29
CA GLY A 110 2.80 -4.76 -19.92
C GLY A 110 2.39 -3.91 -18.71
N GLN A 111 1.48 -4.42 -17.87
CA GLN A 111 1.06 -3.74 -16.65
C GLN A 111 1.98 -4.08 -15.49
N PRO A 112 2.24 -3.12 -14.58
CA PRO A 112 3.05 -3.37 -13.39
C PRO A 112 2.29 -4.21 -12.36
N ILE A 113 3.04 -4.77 -11.41
CA ILE A 113 2.51 -5.47 -10.24
C ILE A 113 2.82 -4.64 -9.00
N TRP A 114 1.78 -4.13 -8.35
CA TRP A 114 1.87 -3.52 -7.04
C TRP A 114 1.56 -4.58 -5.98
N GLY A 115 2.61 -5.09 -5.38
CA GLY A 115 2.54 -6.19 -4.43
C GLY A 115 1.70 -5.89 -3.18
N ASN A 116 1.69 -6.83 -2.26
CA ASN A 116 0.90 -6.74 -1.03
C ASN A 116 1.50 -5.83 0.05
N ARG A 117 2.79 -5.47 -0.03
CA ARG A 117 3.43 -4.47 0.84
C ARG A 117 3.26 -3.10 0.25
N ARG A 118 2.43 -2.32 0.91
CA ARG A 118 2.05 -0.99 0.45
C ARG A 118 2.25 0.02 1.56
N PRO A 119 2.63 1.26 1.22
CA PRO A 119 2.76 2.29 2.23
C PRO A 119 1.43 2.53 2.92
N LEU A 120 1.44 2.64 4.25
CA LEU A 120 0.29 3.12 5.00
C LEU A 120 0.15 4.62 4.76
N VAL A 121 -1.05 5.04 4.39
CA VAL A 121 -1.38 6.45 4.16
C VAL A 121 -2.17 6.98 5.36
N ALA A 122 -1.68 8.03 6.01
CA ALA A 122 -2.48 8.81 6.95
C ALA A 122 -3.20 9.92 6.17
N LEU A 123 -4.52 9.95 6.24
CA LEU A 123 -5.36 10.96 5.57
C LEU A 123 -5.95 11.94 6.58
N TRP A 124 -5.53 13.19 6.50
CA TRP A 124 -6.09 14.31 7.21
C TRP A 124 -7.01 15.08 6.27
N LEU A 125 -8.32 14.92 6.44
CA LEU A 125 -9.34 15.58 5.60
C LEU A 125 -10.14 16.57 6.45
N ALA A 126 -10.04 17.85 6.10
CA ALA A 126 -10.89 18.92 6.67
C ALA A 126 -12.10 19.13 5.76
N VAL A 127 -13.29 19.22 6.35
CA VAL A 127 -14.54 19.52 5.66
C VAL A 127 -15.07 20.85 6.16
N GLU A 128 -15.43 21.73 5.22
CA GLU A 128 -16.22 22.94 5.52
C GLU A 128 -17.69 22.65 5.23
N ASP A 129 -18.49 22.62 6.27
CA ASP A 129 -19.94 22.49 6.18
C ASP A 129 -20.57 23.79 6.72
N GLU A 130 -21.31 24.47 5.85
CA GLU A 130 -21.81 25.82 6.07
C GLU A 130 -20.68 26.83 6.41
N LEU A 131 -20.44 27.13 7.68
CA LEU A 131 -19.41 28.07 8.15
C LEU A 131 -18.44 27.42 9.14
N GLN A 132 -18.56 26.13 9.38
CA GLN A 132 -17.72 25.39 10.33
C GLN A 132 -16.78 24.44 9.59
N ARG A 133 -15.55 24.37 10.10
CA ARG A 133 -14.54 23.46 9.60
C ARG A 133 -14.24 22.40 10.63
N GLU A 134 -14.34 21.15 10.24
CA GLU A 134 -14.04 20.01 11.09
C GLU A 134 -13.18 18.98 10.35
N LEU A 135 -12.39 18.23 11.13
CA LEU A 135 -11.65 17.11 10.60
C LEU A 135 -12.54 15.86 10.53
N VAL A 136 -12.38 15.10 9.47
CA VAL A 136 -13.11 13.83 9.28
C VAL A 136 -12.65 12.80 10.29
N THR A 137 -13.61 12.27 11.03
CA THR A 137 -13.48 11.08 11.88
C THR A 137 -14.69 10.19 11.68
N GLN A 138 -14.69 9.03 12.31
CA GLN A 138 -15.87 8.17 12.35
C GLN A 138 -17.08 8.86 13.01
N ASP A 139 -16.85 9.71 14.01
CA ASP A 139 -17.91 10.39 14.76
C ASP A 139 -18.45 11.63 14.03
N SER A 140 -17.55 12.44 13.41
CA SER A 140 -17.95 13.69 12.77
C SER A 140 -18.59 13.50 11.39
N PHE A 141 -18.02 12.64 10.55
CA PHE A 141 -18.48 12.39 9.17
C PHE A 141 -18.51 10.90 8.83
N PRO A 142 -19.37 10.09 9.46
CA PRO A 142 -19.35 8.63 9.30
C PRO A 142 -19.57 8.16 7.85
N GLN A 143 -20.35 8.91 7.06
CA GLN A 143 -20.60 8.57 5.65
C GLN A 143 -19.35 8.81 4.78
N ILE A 144 -18.58 9.85 5.04
CA ILE A 144 -17.32 10.13 4.33
C ILE A 144 -16.27 9.11 4.75
N GLU A 145 -16.15 8.82 6.05
CA GLU A 145 -15.22 7.81 6.57
C GLU A 145 -15.50 6.43 5.94
N GLN A 146 -16.76 6.00 5.92
CA GLN A 146 -17.15 4.73 5.30
C GLN A 146 -16.82 4.71 3.79
N LEU A 147 -17.06 5.80 3.07
CA LEU A 147 -16.71 5.91 1.65
C LEU A 147 -15.19 5.81 1.43
N LEU A 148 -14.40 6.48 2.25
CA LEU A 148 -12.93 6.43 2.20
C LEU A 148 -12.42 5.01 2.47
N SER A 149 -12.94 4.35 3.50
CA SER A 149 -12.63 2.97 3.88
C SER A 149 -12.97 1.98 2.75
N ASP A 150 -14.17 2.08 2.18
CA ASP A 150 -14.62 1.22 1.09
C ASP A 150 -13.76 1.40 -0.17
N LYS A 151 -13.47 2.64 -0.54
CA LYS A 151 -12.65 2.96 -1.72
C LYS A 151 -11.21 2.50 -1.54
N SER A 152 -10.59 2.79 -0.40
CA SER A 152 -9.23 2.36 -0.08
C SER A 152 -9.10 0.83 -0.11
N THR A 153 -10.06 0.11 0.46
CA THR A 153 -10.12 -1.36 0.40
C THR A 153 -10.21 -1.89 -1.04
N ARG A 154 -11.04 -1.27 -1.88
CA ARG A 154 -11.18 -1.66 -3.30
C ARG A 154 -9.91 -1.44 -4.09
N ARG A 155 -9.14 -0.38 -3.77
CA ARG A 155 -7.83 -0.10 -4.37
C ARG A 155 -6.69 -0.89 -3.71
N GLY A 156 -6.96 -1.55 -2.57
CA GLY A 156 -5.95 -2.17 -1.74
C GLY A 156 -4.95 -1.17 -1.18
N LEU A 157 -5.39 0.04 -0.88
CA LEU A 157 -4.60 1.11 -0.28
C LEU A 157 -4.75 1.05 1.23
N PRO A 158 -3.68 0.73 2.00
CA PRO A 158 -3.73 0.87 3.45
C PRO A 158 -3.96 2.33 3.82
N LEU A 159 -5.06 2.61 4.50
CA LEU A 159 -5.47 3.96 4.88
C LEU A 159 -5.76 4.00 6.37
N VAL A 160 -5.26 5.02 7.05
CA VAL A 160 -5.66 5.38 8.41
C VAL A 160 -6.22 6.80 8.41
N ILE A 161 -7.39 6.94 9.02
CA ILE A 161 -8.00 8.24 9.33
C ILE A 161 -7.69 8.49 10.81
N PRO A 162 -7.09 9.64 11.17
CA PRO A 162 -6.72 9.95 12.53
C PRO A 162 -7.90 9.92 13.49
N LEU A 163 -7.66 9.49 14.73
CA LEU A 163 -8.70 9.35 15.76
C LEU A 163 -9.14 10.69 16.30
N LEU A 164 -8.30 11.73 16.19
CA LEU A 164 -8.51 13.06 16.77
C LEU A 164 -8.80 13.03 18.28
N ASP A 165 -8.12 12.14 18.98
CA ASP A 165 -8.11 12.11 20.43
C ASP A 165 -7.34 13.31 21.02
N LEU A 166 -7.17 13.32 22.33
CA LEU A 166 -6.52 14.43 23.02
C LEU A 166 -5.08 14.65 22.55
N GLU A 167 -4.35 13.57 22.22
CA GLU A 167 -2.97 13.63 21.75
C GLU A 167 -2.89 14.30 20.38
N ASP A 168 -3.74 13.90 19.42
CA ASP A 168 -3.79 14.53 18.10
C ASP A 168 -4.17 16.01 18.21
N ARG A 169 -5.19 16.34 19.00
CA ARG A 169 -5.70 17.73 19.17
C ARG A 169 -4.71 18.67 19.84
N GLN A 170 -3.75 18.17 20.58
CA GLN A 170 -2.65 18.97 21.16
C GLN A 170 -1.61 19.36 20.11
N ILE A 171 -1.47 18.59 19.03
CA ILE A 171 -0.42 18.75 18.03
C ILE A 171 -0.96 19.42 16.76
N VAL A 172 -2.16 19.03 16.30
CA VAL A 172 -2.72 19.47 15.02
C VAL A 172 -4.14 20.01 15.21
N SER A 173 -4.42 21.14 14.56
CA SER A 173 -5.75 21.76 14.49
C SER A 173 -6.35 21.60 13.08
N VAL A 174 -7.65 21.85 12.96
CA VAL A 174 -8.30 21.91 11.64
C VAL A 174 -7.69 22.99 10.75
N THR A 175 -7.20 24.07 11.33
CA THR A 175 -6.56 25.17 10.59
C THR A 175 -5.24 24.71 9.96
N ASP A 176 -4.48 23.86 10.64
CA ASP A 176 -3.20 23.36 10.13
C ASP A 176 -3.44 22.48 8.89
N VAL A 177 -4.44 21.61 8.92
CA VAL A 177 -4.83 20.79 7.77
C VAL A 177 -5.38 21.66 6.64
N TRP A 178 -6.25 22.61 6.96
CA TRP A 178 -6.88 23.50 5.98
C TRP A 178 -5.86 24.37 5.23
N ALA A 179 -4.89 24.92 5.96
CA ALA A 179 -3.84 25.78 5.41
C ALA A 179 -2.63 24.98 4.86
N ASN A 180 -2.68 23.65 4.93
CA ASN A 180 -1.60 22.77 4.50
C ASN A 180 -0.26 23.01 5.24
N PHE A 181 -0.29 23.24 6.56
CA PHE A 181 0.91 23.29 7.38
C PHE A 181 1.46 21.89 7.63
N SER A 182 2.56 21.57 6.95
CA SER A 182 3.11 20.20 6.95
C SER A 182 3.67 19.78 8.31
N GLU A 183 4.28 20.70 9.06
CA GLU A 183 4.99 20.35 10.31
C GLU A 183 4.06 19.78 11.39
N PRO A 184 2.95 20.42 11.81
CA PRO A 184 2.03 19.86 12.79
C PRO A 184 1.42 18.54 12.31
N VAL A 185 1.04 18.46 11.04
CA VAL A 185 0.43 17.27 10.44
C VAL A 185 1.41 16.10 10.43
N ASN A 186 2.67 16.33 10.05
CA ASN A 186 3.70 15.30 10.07
C ASN A 186 3.98 14.81 11.48
N LEU A 187 4.05 15.72 12.46
CA LEU A 187 4.28 15.37 13.85
C LEU A 187 3.14 14.52 14.42
N ALA A 188 1.88 14.91 14.21
CA ALA A 188 0.71 14.14 14.63
C ALA A 188 0.62 12.77 13.93
N SER A 189 1.11 12.67 12.68
CA SER A 189 1.08 11.43 11.91
C SER A 189 2.10 10.38 12.38
N GLN A 190 3.13 10.77 13.14
CA GLN A 190 4.19 9.83 13.59
C GLN A 190 3.63 8.66 14.41
N ARG A 191 2.63 8.90 15.26
CA ARG A 191 2.01 7.85 16.08
C ARG A 191 1.29 6.77 15.27
N TYR A 192 0.85 7.11 14.06
CA TYR A 192 0.17 6.18 13.15
C TYR A 192 1.14 5.32 12.35
N ASN A 193 2.44 5.60 12.41
CA ASN A 193 3.50 4.95 11.62
C ASN A 193 3.17 4.93 10.11
N ALA A 194 2.60 6.01 9.61
CA ALA A 194 2.28 6.16 8.20
C ALA A 194 3.53 6.54 7.39
N GLU A 195 3.78 5.83 6.30
CA GLU A 195 4.87 6.14 5.38
C GLU A 195 4.54 7.29 4.44
N ARG A 196 3.24 7.54 4.23
CA ARG A 196 2.75 8.65 3.40
C ARG A 196 1.64 9.38 4.11
N ILE A 197 1.64 10.68 3.98
CA ILE A 197 0.65 11.55 4.62
C ILE A 197 -0.03 12.38 3.54
N VAL A 198 -1.35 12.35 3.53
CA VAL A 198 -2.20 13.14 2.64
C VAL A 198 -2.96 14.17 3.47
N THR A 199 -2.87 15.42 3.06
CA THR A 199 -3.74 16.50 3.54
C THR A 199 -4.77 16.84 2.49
N ALA A 200 -6.02 17.04 2.90
CA ALA A 200 -7.10 17.40 2.00
C ALA A 200 -8.09 18.35 2.67
N ARG A 201 -8.75 19.17 1.85
CA ARG A 201 -9.86 20.04 2.26
C ARG A 201 -11.01 19.91 1.28
N LEU A 202 -12.21 19.77 1.81
CA LEU A 202 -13.45 19.62 1.07
C LEU A 202 -14.40 20.76 1.42
N TYR A 203 -14.84 21.52 0.43
CA TYR A 203 -15.69 22.70 0.64
C TYR A 203 -16.60 22.98 -0.56
N VAL A 204 -17.59 23.83 -0.37
CA VAL A 204 -18.42 24.32 -1.47
C VAL A 204 -17.79 25.59 -2.05
N ASN A 205 -17.51 25.56 -3.35
CA ASN A 205 -17.03 26.74 -4.07
C ASN A 205 -18.21 27.71 -4.26
N ILE A 206 -18.10 28.89 -3.64
CA ILE A 206 -19.16 29.91 -3.60
C ILE A 206 -19.53 30.41 -5.02
N ASN A 207 -18.58 30.42 -5.96
CA ASN A 207 -18.82 30.98 -7.30
C ASN A 207 -19.74 30.14 -8.16
N ASN A 208 -19.69 28.81 -8.02
CA ASN A 208 -20.42 27.86 -8.87
C ASN A 208 -21.31 26.90 -8.09
N ASN A 209 -21.35 27.02 -6.76
CA ASN A 209 -22.10 26.17 -5.83
C ASN A 209 -21.87 24.66 -6.04
N THR A 210 -20.62 24.29 -6.37
CA THR A 210 -20.18 22.89 -6.51
C THR A 210 -19.20 22.53 -5.42
N TRP A 211 -19.14 21.25 -5.07
CA TRP A 211 -18.12 20.78 -4.16
C TRP A 211 -16.76 20.82 -4.82
N GLN A 212 -15.77 21.27 -4.08
CA GLN A 212 -14.34 21.25 -4.45
C GLN A 212 -13.55 20.51 -3.38
N LEU A 213 -12.60 19.69 -3.81
CA LEU A 213 -11.68 18.97 -2.95
C LEU A 213 -10.26 19.22 -3.43
N ASP A 214 -9.46 19.82 -2.58
CA ASP A 214 -8.04 20.03 -2.80
C ASP A 214 -7.24 19.06 -1.94
N TRP A 215 -6.26 18.38 -2.51
CA TRP A 215 -5.43 17.43 -1.77
C TRP A 215 -3.99 17.40 -2.25
N ARG A 216 -3.07 16.96 -1.38
CA ARG A 216 -1.64 16.77 -1.70
C ARG A 216 -0.99 15.78 -0.73
N PHE A 217 0.19 15.28 -1.09
CA PHE A 217 1.07 14.64 -0.11
C PHE A 217 1.81 15.71 0.70
N SER A 218 2.05 15.45 1.99
CA SER A 218 2.68 16.40 2.91
C SER A 218 4.15 16.68 2.58
N ASP A 219 4.84 15.75 1.93
CA ASP A 219 6.23 15.84 1.47
C ASP A 219 6.39 16.53 0.09
N GLU A 220 5.28 16.81 -0.61
CA GLU A 220 5.29 17.60 -1.83
C GLU A 220 5.32 19.11 -1.52
N SER A 221 5.70 19.91 -2.53
CA SER A 221 5.62 21.38 -2.44
C SER A 221 4.20 21.81 -2.07
N GLN A 222 4.09 22.85 -1.23
CA GLN A 222 2.79 23.40 -0.86
C GLN A 222 1.95 23.89 -2.07
N PHE A 223 2.57 24.08 -3.22
CA PHE A 223 1.91 24.46 -4.46
C PHE A 223 1.50 23.26 -5.33
N ALA A 224 1.91 22.05 -4.99
CA ALA A 224 1.56 20.83 -5.72
C ALA A 224 0.17 20.30 -5.27
N VAL A 225 -0.85 21.13 -5.39
CA VAL A 225 -2.23 20.82 -5.01
C VAL A 225 -2.94 20.15 -6.19
N ASN A 226 -3.62 19.04 -5.93
CA ASN A 226 -4.53 18.41 -6.88
C ASN A 226 -5.95 18.85 -6.55
N GLU A 227 -6.68 19.33 -7.55
CA GLU A 227 -8.02 19.87 -7.42
C GLU A 227 -9.04 18.96 -8.08
N LEU A 228 -10.14 18.69 -7.40
CA LEU A 228 -11.29 17.93 -7.89
C LEU A 228 -12.55 18.76 -7.68
N VAL A 229 -13.42 18.81 -8.69
CA VAL A 229 -14.69 19.54 -8.65
C VAL A 229 -15.81 18.61 -9.10
N GLY A 230 -16.93 18.57 -8.37
CA GLY A 230 -18.07 17.74 -8.74
C GLY A 230 -19.00 17.40 -7.57
N ASP A 231 -19.64 16.23 -7.67
CA ASP A 231 -20.44 15.69 -6.57
C ASP A 231 -19.54 15.30 -5.37
N LYS A 232 -20.01 15.59 -4.17
CA LYS A 232 -19.26 15.36 -2.90
C LYS A 232 -18.72 13.95 -2.78
N GLN A 233 -19.55 12.94 -3.00
CA GLN A 233 -19.14 11.54 -2.84
C GLN A 233 -18.22 11.09 -3.98
N GLN A 234 -18.46 11.59 -5.19
CA GLN A 234 -17.66 11.26 -6.35
C GLN A 234 -16.23 11.78 -6.20
N ILE A 235 -16.03 13.06 -5.83
CA ILE A 235 -14.68 13.65 -5.73
C ILE A 235 -13.89 13.10 -4.54
N VAL A 236 -14.54 12.78 -3.41
CA VAL A 236 -13.90 12.08 -2.29
C VAL A 236 -13.41 10.69 -2.71
N GLY A 237 -14.24 9.96 -3.47
CA GLY A 237 -13.83 8.67 -4.01
C GLY A 237 -12.73 8.76 -5.06
N GLN A 238 -12.74 9.81 -5.90
CA GLN A 238 -11.73 10.08 -6.91
C GLN A 238 -10.37 10.41 -6.27
N MET A 239 -10.34 11.17 -5.17
CA MET A 239 -9.11 11.44 -4.43
C MET A 239 -8.39 10.14 -4.03
N ILE A 240 -9.12 9.15 -3.52
CA ILE A 240 -8.50 7.85 -3.16
C ILE A 240 -7.98 7.12 -4.41
N ASP A 241 -8.70 7.20 -5.53
CA ASP A 241 -8.24 6.63 -6.79
C ASP A 241 -6.93 7.31 -7.25
N ASP A 242 -6.85 8.64 -7.20
CA ASP A 242 -5.68 9.41 -7.60
C ASP A 242 -4.47 9.18 -6.67
N VAL A 243 -4.69 9.10 -5.35
CA VAL A 243 -3.66 8.74 -4.36
C VAL A 243 -3.10 7.35 -4.66
N ALA A 244 -3.98 6.36 -4.91
CA ALA A 244 -3.55 5.01 -5.24
C ALA A 244 -2.79 4.96 -6.56
N ASP A 245 -3.20 5.72 -7.58
CA ASP A 245 -2.52 5.80 -8.87
C ASP A 245 -1.11 6.39 -8.72
N LYS A 246 -0.95 7.51 -8.00
CA LYS A 246 0.37 8.11 -7.72
C LYS A 246 1.29 7.14 -6.98
N LEU A 247 0.79 6.48 -5.93
CA LEU A 247 1.59 5.50 -5.18
C LEU A 247 1.93 4.26 -6.02
N SER A 248 1.03 3.82 -6.90
CA SER A 248 1.33 2.71 -7.80
C SER A 248 2.44 3.05 -8.81
N ILE A 249 2.54 4.30 -9.24
CA ILE A 249 3.65 4.77 -10.10
C ILE A 249 4.99 4.66 -9.36
N GLU A 250 4.98 4.94 -8.06
CA GLU A 250 6.19 4.94 -7.23
C GLU A 250 6.61 3.53 -6.78
N TYR A 251 5.65 2.64 -6.46
CA TYR A 251 5.93 1.37 -5.78
C TYR A 251 5.61 0.12 -6.60
N ALA A 252 4.85 0.22 -7.70
CA ALA A 252 4.55 -0.96 -8.49
C ALA A 252 5.73 -1.33 -9.41
N VAL A 253 6.07 -2.62 -9.41
CA VAL A 253 7.18 -3.17 -10.18
C VAL A 253 6.70 -3.52 -11.58
N LYS A 254 7.33 -2.95 -12.60
CA LYS A 254 7.13 -3.35 -13.98
C LYS A 254 8.19 -4.38 -14.36
N ALA A 255 7.76 -5.53 -14.84
CA ALA A 255 8.70 -6.54 -15.34
C ALA A 255 9.57 -5.92 -16.43
N LEU A 256 10.87 -5.92 -16.21
CA LEU A 256 11.87 -5.42 -17.16
C LEU A 256 12.40 -6.62 -17.94
N ASN A 257 12.42 -6.51 -19.27
CA ASN A 257 13.18 -7.44 -20.09
C ASN A 257 14.67 -7.10 -19.94
N PHE A 258 15.32 -7.73 -18.96
CA PHE A 258 16.75 -7.58 -18.81
C PHE A 258 17.49 -8.36 -19.92
N ASN A 259 18.29 -7.66 -20.70
CA ASN A 259 19.34 -8.27 -21.52
C ASN A 259 20.51 -8.81 -20.65
N ASN A 260 20.51 -8.49 -19.34
CA ASN A 260 21.39 -9.03 -18.30
C ASN A 260 20.56 -9.84 -17.32
N ASP A 261 21.16 -10.84 -16.69
CA ASP A 261 20.50 -11.88 -15.84
C ASP A 261 19.67 -11.39 -14.66
N GLY A 262 19.50 -10.07 -14.44
CA GLY A 262 18.71 -9.48 -13.34
C GLY A 262 19.17 -9.97 -11.95
N LEU A 263 20.42 -10.39 -11.83
CA LEU A 263 20.99 -10.97 -10.62
C LEU A 263 21.53 -9.88 -9.71
N PHE A 264 21.09 -9.90 -8.46
CA PHE A 264 21.48 -8.94 -7.45
C PHE A 264 21.94 -9.65 -6.16
N ASN A 265 22.99 -9.15 -5.53
CA ASN A 265 23.54 -9.76 -4.32
C ASN A 265 23.18 -8.93 -3.08
N ILE A 266 22.67 -9.60 -2.05
CA ILE A 266 22.43 -9.04 -0.73
C ILE A 266 23.11 -9.86 0.36
N THR A 267 23.36 -9.24 1.48
CA THR A 267 23.86 -9.88 2.69
C THR A 267 22.82 -9.78 3.78
N ILE A 268 22.47 -10.89 4.42
CA ILE A 268 21.53 -10.92 5.53
C ILE A 268 22.27 -11.39 6.80
N VAL A 269 22.13 -10.64 7.88
CA VAL A 269 22.57 -11.02 9.23
C VAL A 269 21.38 -11.29 10.16
N GLY A 270 21.64 -11.94 11.30
CA GLY A 270 20.58 -12.24 12.29
C GLY A 270 19.88 -13.58 12.07
N ILE A 271 20.40 -14.42 11.17
CA ILE A 271 19.93 -15.79 10.94
C ILE A 271 20.81 -16.73 11.76
N ASN A 272 20.22 -17.45 12.71
CA ASN A 272 20.98 -18.31 13.64
C ASN A 272 20.58 -19.79 13.55
N ASN A 273 19.61 -20.16 12.72
CA ASN A 273 19.21 -21.54 12.47
C ASN A 273 18.55 -21.71 11.10
N PHE A 274 18.39 -22.97 10.69
CA PHE A 274 17.80 -23.32 9.38
C PHE A 274 16.34 -22.85 9.23
N THR A 275 15.55 -22.93 10.30
CA THR A 275 14.15 -22.49 10.28
C THR A 275 14.05 -21.00 9.95
N LYS A 276 14.91 -20.16 10.55
CA LYS A 276 14.95 -18.73 10.23
C LYS A 276 15.45 -18.48 8.79
N LEU A 277 16.39 -19.26 8.30
CA LEU A 277 16.83 -19.16 6.90
C LEU A 277 15.67 -19.40 5.93
N GLU A 278 14.87 -20.43 6.16
CA GLU A 278 13.71 -20.71 5.32
C GLU A 278 12.59 -19.65 5.47
N LEU A 279 12.43 -19.06 6.65
CA LEU A 279 11.53 -17.91 6.84
C LEU A 279 12.01 -16.69 6.05
N VAL A 280 13.30 -16.36 6.12
CA VAL A 280 13.90 -15.26 5.34
C VAL A 280 13.72 -15.47 3.85
N LYS A 281 14.03 -16.67 3.33
CA LYS A 281 13.83 -16.99 1.91
C LYS A 281 12.37 -16.82 1.49
N ARG A 282 11.42 -17.39 2.24
CA ARG A 282 9.99 -17.23 1.96
C ARG A 282 9.55 -15.78 2.01
N ARG A 283 10.06 -15.02 2.97
CA ARG A 283 9.74 -13.59 3.09
C ARG A 283 10.25 -12.81 1.89
N LEU A 284 11.51 -13.02 1.49
CA LEU A 284 12.07 -12.41 0.27
C LEU A 284 11.26 -12.76 -0.97
N LEU A 285 10.92 -14.04 -1.16
CA LEU A 285 10.10 -14.51 -2.31
C LEU A 285 8.66 -13.97 -2.30
N SER A 286 8.17 -13.46 -1.17
CA SER A 286 6.86 -12.80 -1.10
C SER A 286 6.89 -11.34 -1.58
N LEU A 287 8.07 -10.76 -1.82
CA LEU A 287 8.22 -9.43 -2.43
C LEU A 287 8.04 -9.55 -3.95
N SER A 288 7.14 -8.74 -4.51
CA SER A 288 6.79 -8.78 -5.95
C SER A 288 7.96 -8.49 -6.90
N VAL A 289 9.05 -7.93 -6.37
CA VAL A 289 10.27 -7.61 -7.13
C VAL A 289 11.23 -8.79 -7.22
N ILE A 290 11.02 -9.88 -6.48
CA ILE A 290 11.96 -11.02 -6.38
C ILE A 290 11.33 -12.28 -6.97
N ASP A 291 11.95 -12.81 -8.03
CA ASP A 291 11.54 -14.05 -8.69
C ASP A 291 12.18 -15.30 -8.06
N ALA A 292 13.45 -15.17 -7.62
CA ALA A 292 14.18 -16.29 -7.03
C ALA A 292 15.20 -15.82 -5.99
N VAL A 293 15.47 -16.68 -5.00
CA VAL A 293 16.46 -16.47 -3.93
C VAL A 293 17.39 -17.68 -3.86
N THR A 294 18.69 -17.44 -4.03
CA THR A 294 19.73 -18.47 -3.96
C THR A 294 20.73 -18.12 -2.86
N LEU A 295 20.94 -19.01 -1.90
CA LEU A 295 22.01 -18.88 -0.92
C LEU A 295 23.35 -19.26 -1.59
N LYS A 296 24.32 -18.35 -1.61
CA LYS A 296 25.65 -18.58 -2.19
C LYS A 296 26.67 -19.02 -1.17
N VAL A 297 26.80 -18.28 -0.08
CA VAL A 297 27.83 -18.52 0.94
C VAL A 297 27.27 -18.15 2.30
N VAL A 298 27.72 -18.85 3.34
CA VAL A 298 27.57 -18.45 4.75
C VAL A 298 28.96 -18.29 5.33
N LYS A 299 29.28 -17.10 5.79
CA LYS A 299 30.58 -16.77 6.39
C LYS A 299 30.41 -15.74 7.48
N ASP A 300 31.07 -15.94 8.62
CA ASP A 300 31.06 -14.99 9.74
C ASP A 300 29.66 -14.56 10.19
N ASN A 301 28.74 -15.53 10.26
CA ASN A 301 27.32 -15.30 10.58
C ASN A 301 26.58 -14.38 9.59
N LYS A 302 27.15 -14.18 8.39
CA LYS A 302 26.56 -13.44 7.28
C LYS A 302 26.13 -14.42 6.19
N PHE A 303 24.90 -14.22 5.69
CA PHE A 303 24.29 -15.04 4.65
C PHE A 303 24.30 -14.25 3.33
N TYR A 304 25.17 -14.63 2.43
CA TYR A 304 25.30 -14.02 1.10
C TYR A 304 24.30 -14.68 0.15
N MET A 305 23.30 -13.89 -0.25
CA MET A 305 22.21 -14.37 -1.11
C MET A 305 22.24 -13.66 -2.45
N GLN A 306 21.94 -14.40 -3.50
CA GLN A 306 21.71 -13.88 -4.84
C GLN A 306 20.21 -13.91 -5.12
N LEU A 307 19.69 -12.78 -5.52
CA LEU A 307 18.29 -12.57 -5.90
C LEU A 307 18.19 -12.44 -7.41
N LYS A 308 17.16 -13.06 -7.99
CA LYS A 308 16.74 -12.74 -9.36
C LYS A 308 15.59 -11.75 -9.24
N LEU A 309 15.71 -10.60 -9.90
CA LEU A 309 14.73 -9.51 -9.79
C LEU A 309 13.89 -9.42 -11.07
N SER A 310 12.57 -9.17 -10.90
CA SER A 310 11.67 -8.75 -11.97
C SER A 310 11.80 -7.24 -12.26
N GLY A 311 12.18 -6.44 -11.25
CA GLY A 311 12.40 -5.00 -11.31
C GLY A 311 13.88 -4.63 -11.20
N ASN A 312 14.17 -3.40 -10.80
CA ASN A 312 15.53 -2.89 -10.61
C ASN A 312 15.93 -2.83 -9.13
N GLU A 313 17.18 -2.40 -8.85
CA GLU A 313 17.72 -2.27 -7.49
C GLU A 313 16.92 -1.27 -6.63
N LEU A 314 16.44 -0.18 -7.22
CA LEU A 314 15.63 0.80 -6.51
C LEU A 314 14.27 0.20 -6.07
N ASP A 315 13.65 -0.61 -6.93
CA ASP A 315 12.40 -1.32 -6.60
C ASP A 315 12.61 -2.30 -5.44
N LEU A 316 13.77 -3.02 -5.43
CA LEU A 316 14.14 -3.88 -4.32
C LEU A 316 14.34 -3.08 -3.03
N SER A 317 15.05 -1.95 -3.10
CA SER A 317 15.30 -1.09 -1.94
C SER A 317 13.99 -0.58 -1.33
N LYS A 318 13.05 -0.12 -2.17
CA LYS A 318 11.70 0.31 -1.73
C LYS A 318 10.91 -0.83 -1.10
N ALA A 319 10.93 -2.02 -1.72
CA ALA A 319 10.21 -3.18 -1.19
C ALA A 319 10.76 -3.65 0.17
N LEU A 320 12.09 -3.66 0.34
CA LEU A 320 12.74 -3.99 1.61
C LEU A 320 12.52 -2.90 2.67
N HIS A 321 12.45 -1.62 2.28
CA HIS A 321 12.14 -0.51 3.19
C HIS A 321 10.73 -0.64 3.77
N LEU A 322 9.75 -1.03 2.96
CA LEU A 322 8.39 -1.31 3.38
C LEU A 322 8.26 -2.62 4.20
N ASP A 323 9.29 -3.45 4.29
CA ASP A 323 9.26 -4.71 5.04
C ASP A 323 9.96 -4.59 6.39
N SER A 324 9.18 -4.40 7.46
CA SER A 324 9.69 -4.24 8.82
C SER A 324 10.54 -5.41 9.34
N ALA A 325 10.53 -6.57 8.65
CA ALA A 325 11.36 -7.72 9.01
C ALA A 325 12.84 -7.56 8.60
N PHE A 326 13.15 -6.59 7.71
CA PHE A 326 14.49 -6.28 7.26
C PHE A 326 14.88 -4.85 7.64
N ILE A 327 15.95 -4.69 8.38
CA ILE A 327 16.52 -3.38 8.71
C ILE A 327 17.82 -3.23 7.94
N ARG A 328 17.90 -2.21 7.09
CA ARG A 328 19.16 -1.89 6.40
C ARG A 328 20.22 -1.50 7.41
N LEU A 329 21.39 -2.11 7.30
CA LEU A 329 22.54 -1.73 8.12
C LEU A 329 23.23 -0.54 7.45
N PHE A 330 23.19 0.58 8.15
CA PHE A 330 23.78 1.83 7.72
C PHE A 330 24.41 2.51 8.96
N ASP A 331 25.68 2.87 8.86
CA ASP A 331 26.34 3.67 9.88
C ASP A 331 26.37 5.14 9.42
N PRO A 332 25.61 6.04 10.05
CA PRO A 332 25.56 7.44 9.66
C PRO A 332 26.89 8.18 9.89
N LEU A 333 27.82 7.63 10.66
CA LEU A 333 29.14 8.21 10.95
C LEU A 333 30.22 7.69 10.01
N ALA A 334 29.98 6.60 9.31
CA ALA A 334 30.92 6.03 8.34
C ALA A 334 30.82 6.74 6.99
N SER A 335 31.90 6.79 6.25
CA SER A 335 31.87 7.28 4.89
C SER A 335 31.01 6.37 3.99
N GLU A 336 30.52 6.90 2.86
CA GLU A 336 29.68 6.14 1.92
C GLU A 336 30.40 4.88 1.37
N LYS A 337 31.74 4.89 1.33
CA LYS A 337 32.55 3.75 0.91
C LYS A 337 32.68 2.66 1.98
N GLU A 338 32.58 3.03 3.26
CA GLU A 338 32.70 2.11 4.40
C GLU A 338 31.36 1.49 4.78
N ASN A 339 30.26 2.12 4.40
CA ASN A 339 28.93 1.56 4.61
C ASN A 339 28.71 0.30 3.78
N PRO A 340 28.23 -0.79 4.39
CA PRO A 340 27.96 -2.01 3.66
C PRO A 340 26.85 -1.78 2.63
N LYS A 341 27.18 -1.97 1.37
CA LYS A 341 26.17 -1.95 0.30
C LYS A 341 25.30 -3.20 0.42
N ASN A 342 23.97 -3.01 0.50
CA ASN A 342 22.98 -4.08 0.45
C ASN A 342 23.10 -5.11 1.60
N GLU A 343 23.44 -4.66 2.80
CA GLU A 343 23.45 -5.47 4.01
C GLU A 343 22.23 -5.16 4.87
N TYR A 344 21.51 -6.21 5.26
CA TYR A 344 20.25 -6.10 6.03
C TYR A 344 20.27 -7.02 7.23
N ARG A 345 19.64 -6.60 8.32
CA ARG A 345 19.43 -7.43 9.51
C ARG A 345 18.01 -7.98 9.48
N TRP A 346 17.90 -9.29 9.62
CA TRP A 346 16.61 -9.95 9.87
C TRP A 346 16.23 -9.79 11.34
N VAL A 347 15.08 -9.18 11.61
CA VAL A 347 14.55 -8.97 12.98
C VAL A 347 13.35 -9.87 13.27
N GLY A 348 12.88 -10.63 12.29
CA GLY A 348 11.75 -11.54 12.43
C GLY A 348 10.41 -10.92 12.04
N LEU A 349 9.41 -11.79 11.93
CA LEU A 349 8.01 -11.38 11.77
C LEU A 349 7.48 -11.02 13.17
N LYS A 350 6.93 -9.85 13.34
CA LYS A 350 6.24 -9.43 14.56
C LYS A 350 4.75 -9.65 14.41
#